data_922122227ab1ded1d417cab3b76b1e53
#
_entry.id   922122227ab1ded1d417cab3b76b1e53
#
_cell.length_a   1.000
_cell.length_b   1.000
_cell.length_c   1.000
_cell.angle_alpha   90.00
_cell.angle_beta   90.00
_cell.angle_gamma   90.00
#
_symmetry.space_group_name_H-M   'P 1'
#
loop_
_entity.id
_entity.type
_entity.pdbx_description
1 polymer ?
#
loop_
_entity_poly.entity_id
_entity_poly.type
_entity_poly.pdbx_seq_one_letter_code
_entity_poly.pdbx_strand_id
1 'polypeptide(L)'
;MTATDPVVFLSYARTPMGGMQGSLSDASATDLGATAVKAAVERAGVSGDDIERIYMGCVLPAGLGQAPARQAAIKAGLPKSVQATTVNKVCGSGMQTVIMGAEALASGSIDLVVAGGMESMTNAPYLLKKHRGGARIGHDTAYDHMFLDGLEDAYEAGRAMGTFAQDTADAYQLSRQAQDDYTLESLSRAKAAIADGAFAGEIAPVTIATRKGDVVVDTDEAPGKAMPDKIPTLKPAFAKDGTITAATSSSISDGAAAVVLTRQSVADAKGAKPVARLVAHSAHAQEPKDFTVAPVGAINKLLAKTGWSIGDVDLFEVNEAFACVAMFAMHDLGIPREKINVHGGATALGHPIGASGTRIITTLIAALQRHGKTRGIASLCIGGGEATAVAIELV
;
A
#
# COMPACT_ATOMS: atom_id res chain seq x y z
N MET A 1 -9.57 6.64 -34.62
CA MET A 1 -9.65 6.42 -33.18
C MET A 1 -9.72 7.79 -32.55
N THR A 2 -10.81 8.11 -31.86
CA THR A 2 -10.88 9.32 -31.04
C THR A 2 -9.75 9.25 -30.02
N ALA A 3 -8.97 10.32 -29.89
CA ALA A 3 -7.94 10.40 -28.86
C ALA A 3 -8.60 10.06 -27.51
N THR A 4 -8.09 9.06 -26.82
CA THR A 4 -8.59 8.70 -25.50
C THR A 4 -8.27 9.84 -24.54
N ASP A 5 -9.27 10.31 -23.78
CA ASP A 5 -9.08 11.29 -22.72
C ASP A 5 -8.36 10.60 -21.54
N PRO A 6 -7.08 10.82 -21.32
CA PRO A 6 -6.32 10.03 -20.35
C PRO A 6 -6.73 10.33 -18.92
N VAL A 7 -6.67 9.30 -18.07
CA VAL A 7 -6.82 9.47 -16.61
C VAL A 7 -5.49 9.98 -16.03
N VAL A 8 -5.59 11.04 -15.23
CA VAL A 8 -4.45 11.72 -14.65
C VAL A 8 -4.56 11.82 -13.14
N PHE A 9 -3.41 11.82 -12.47
CA PHE A 9 -3.25 12.14 -11.06
C PHE A 9 -3.07 13.65 -10.90
N LEU A 10 -3.95 14.28 -10.13
CA LEU A 10 -3.77 15.68 -9.76
C LEU A 10 -2.87 15.84 -8.55
N SER A 11 -2.93 14.87 -7.63
CA SER A 11 -2.17 14.93 -6.39
C SER A 11 -2.05 13.56 -5.75
N TYR A 12 -1.21 13.53 -4.72
CA TYR A 12 -1.00 12.38 -3.86
C TYR A 12 -0.61 12.82 -2.45
N ALA A 13 -0.94 11.99 -1.46
CA ALA A 13 -0.50 12.15 -0.08
C ALA A 13 -0.51 10.82 0.65
N ARG A 14 0.33 10.68 1.67
CA ARG A 14 0.27 9.59 2.65
C ARG A 14 0.55 10.09 4.06
N THR A 15 0.07 9.38 5.05
CA THR A 15 0.57 9.57 6.41
C THR A 15 1.98 9.00 6.55
N PRO A 16 2.76 9.36 7.58
CA PRO A 16 3.85 8.49 8.01
C PRO A 16 3.30 7.10 8.34
N MET A 17 4.18 6.08 8.30
CA MET A 17 3.85 4.73 8.72
C MET A 17 4.22 4.54 10.18
N GLY A 18 3.23 4.20 11.02
CA GLY A 18 3.43 3.82 12.42
C GLY A 18 3.69 2.32 12.54
N GLY A 19 4.51 1.92 13.48
CA GLY A 19 4.67 0.51 13.86
C GLY A 19 3.51 0.02 14.72
N MET A 20 3.41 -1.30 14.91
CA MET A 20 2.41 -1.89 15.81
C MET A 20 2.52 -1.32 17.23
N GLN A 21 1.40 -0.81 17.75
CA GLN A 21 1.33 -0.12 19.05
C GLN A 21 2.35 1.06 19.17
N GLY A 22 2.67 1.67 18.03
CA GLY A 22 3.66 2.74 17.91
C GLY A 22 3.04 4.14 17.92
N SER A 23 3.69 5.04 17.19
CA SER A 23 3.38 6.47 17.18
C SER A 23 1.96 6.82 16.70
N LEU A 24 1.31 5.95 15.92
CA LEU A 24 -0.04 6.14 15.39
C LEU A 24 -1.12 5.32 16.11
N SER A 25 -0.79 4.66 17.23
CA SER A 25 -1.70 3.75 17.94
C SER A 25 -3.01 4.38 18.39
N ASP A 26 -3.02 5.67 18.70
CA ASP A 26 -4.21 6.39 19.14
C ASP A 26 -5.09 6.91 17.99
N ALA A 27 -4.66 6.71 16.74
CA ALA A 27 -5.44 7.07 15.55
C ALA A 27 -6.17 5.84 14.98
N SER A 28 -7.47 5.98 14.73
CA SER A 28 -8.21 4.96 13.98
C SER A 28 -7.81 4.96 12.49
N ALA A 29 -8.07 3.85 11.78
CA ALA A 29 -7.87 3.82 10.33
C ALA A 29 -8.59 4.95 9.61
N THR A 30 -9.79 5.33 10.07
CA THR A 30 -10.58 6.41 9.46
C THR A 30 -10.02 7.80 9.76
N ASP A 31 -9.28 8.01 10.85
CA ASP A 31 -8.57 9.26 11.14
C ASP A 31 -7.33 9.41 10.25
N LEU A 32 -6.57 8.31 10.10
CA LEU A 32 -5.44 8.24 9.18
C LEU A 32 -5.89 8.47 7.73
N GLY A 33 -6.98 7.79 7.31
CA GLY A 33 -7.59 7.97 6.00
C GLY A 33 -8.02 9.41 5.75
N ALA A 34 -8.65 10.05 6.74
CA ALA A 34 -9.06 11.45 6.65
C ALA A 34 -7.87 12.39 6.46
N THR A 35 -6.77 12.17 7.16
CA THR A 35 -5.54 12.96 7.03
C THR A 35 -4.97 12.87 5.60
N ALA A 36 -4.83 11.66 5.06
CA ALA A 36 -4.33 11.44 3.70
C ALA A 36 -5.26 12.05 2.64
N VAL A 37 -6.58 11.83 2.77
CA VAL A 37 -7.60 12.37 1.85
C VAL A 37 -7.59 13.89 1.86
N LYS A 38 -7.61 14.52 3.04
CA LYS A 38 -7.58 15.97 3.17
C LYS A 38 -6.35 16.56 2.47
N ALA A 39 -5.17 16.04 2.78
CA ALA A 39 -3.93 16.51 2.18
C ALA A 39 -3.89 16.29 0.64
N ALA A 40 -4.39 15.16 0.15
CA ALA A 40 -4.47 14.90 -1.29
C ALA A 40 -5.40 15.90 -1.98
N VAL A 41 -6.58 16.18 -1.43
CA VAL A 41 -7.53 17.14 -2.01
C VAL A 41 -6.97 18.57 -1.96
N GLU A 42 -6.36 18.98 -0.86
CA GLU A 42 -5.72 20.31 -0.75
C GLU A 42 -4.59 20.50 -1.78
N ARG A 43 -3.83 19.45 -2.06
CA ARG A 43 -2.72 19.47 -3.06
C ARG A 43 -3.19 19.39 -4.51
N ALA A 44 -4.43 18.95 -4.75
CA ALA A 44 -4.96 18.74 -6.10
C ALA A 44 -5.27 20.03 -6.85
N GLY A 45 -5.38 21.17 -6.16
CA GLY A 45 -5.76 22.44 -6.77
C GLY A 45 -7.22 22.48 -7.26
N VAL A 46 -8.08 21.62 -6.72
CA VAL A 46 -9.53 21.56 -6.99
C VAL A 46 -10.32 21.75 -5.70
N SER A 47 -11.60 22.15 -5.82
CA SER A 47 -12.47 22.22 -4.66
C SER A 47 -12.84 20.82 -4.16
N GLY A 48 -12.93 20.64 -2.83
CA GLY A 48 -13.53 19.45 -2.25
C GLY A 48 -14.97 19.21 -2.70
N ASP A 49 -15.69 20.28 -3.06
CA ASP A 49 -17.06 20.21 -3.59
C ASP A 49 -17.14 19.58 -5.00
N ASP A 50 -16.02 19.55 -5.73
CA ASP A 50 -15.93 18.91 -7.04
C ASP A 50 -15.78 17.39 -6.94
N ILE A 51 -15.44 16.86 -5.76
CA ILE A 51 -15.25 15.42 -5.56
C ILE A 51 -16.61 14.72 -5.55
N GLU A 52 -16.85 13.86 -6.52
CA GLU A 52 -18.11 13.12 -6.64
C GLU A 52 -18.06 11.78 -5.90
N ARG A 53 -16.90 11.14 -5.88
CA ARG A 53 -16.74 9.80 -5.32
C ARG A 53 -15.42 9.62 -4.58
N ILE A 54 -15.47 8.76 -3.55
CA ILE A 54 -14.28 8.28 -2.85
C ILE A 54 -14.31 6.77 -2.72
N TYR A 55 -13.18 6.13 -3.04
CA TYR A 55 -12.91 4.72 -2.78
C TYR A 55 -11.75 4.61 -1.80
N MET A 56 -11.95 3.90 -0.68
CA MET A 56 -10.87 3.66 0.30
C MET A 56 -10.73 2.18 0.59
N GLY A 57 -9.52 1.67 0.43
CA GLY A 57 -9.14 0.34 0.88
C GLY A 57 -9.11 0.26 2.41
N CYS A 58 -9.66 -0.81 2.96
CA CYS A 58 -9.57 -1.14 4.38
C CYS A 58 -9.84 -2.65 4.53
N VAL A 59 -8.88 -3.38 5.07
CA VAL A 59 -8.96 -4.84 5.20
C VAL A 59 -9.52 -5.25 6.54
N LEU A 60 -9.23 -4.48 7.58
CA LEU A 60 -9.56 -4.78 8.98
C LEU A 60 -10.61 -3.81 9.52
N PRO A 61 -11.86 -3.84 8.98
CA PRO A 61 -12.88 -2.87 9.33
C PRO A 61 -13.66 -3.17 10.62
N ALA A 62 -13.44 -4.32 11.26
CA ALA A 62 -14.17 -4.68 12.49
C ALA A 62 -13.92 -3.64 13.59
N GLY A 63 -14.98 -3.19 14.23
CA GLY A 63 -14.92 -2.17 15.28
C GLY A 63 -14.84 -0.73 14.80
N LEU A 64 -14.61 -0.45 13.51
CA LEU A 64 -14.56 0.92 12.99
C LEU A 64 -15.94 1.59 12.84
N GLY A 65 -17.01 0.84 12.97
CA GLY A 65 -18.37 1.31 12.70
C GLY A 65 -18.75 1.20 11.23
N GLN A 66 -19.85 1.87 10.86
CA GLN A 66 -20.38 1.78 9.49
C GLN A 66 -19.52 2.53 8.49
N ALA A 67 -19.33 1.93 7.29
CA ALA A 67 -18.79 2.57 6.10
C ALA A 67 -17.49 3.36 6.36
N PRO A 68 -16.36 2.72 6.68
CA PRO A 68 -15.10 3.40 7.00
C PRO A 68 -14.66 4.46 5.97
N ALA A 69 -14.80 4.18 4.66
CA ALA A 69 -14.50 5.18 3.62
C ALA A 69 -15.37 6.45 3.75
N ARG A 70 -16.64 6.30 4.14
CA ARG A 70 -17.54 7.43 4.37
C ARG A 70 -17.13 8.24 5.58
N GLN A 71 -16.69 7.58 6.64
CA GLN A 71 -16.16 8.26 7.83
C GLN A 71 -14.92 9.06 7.47
N ALA A 72 -13.97 8.48 6.74
CA ALA A 72 -12.75 9.17 6.30
C ALA A 72 -13.09 10.41 5.44
N ALA A 73 -14.02 10.28 4.48
CA ALA A 73 -14.47 11.40 3.65
C ALA A 73 -15.03 12.58 4.48
N ILE A 74 -15.93 12.29 5.42
CA ILE A 74 -16.55 13.32 6.26
C ILE A 74 -15.53 13.95 7.21
N LYS A 75 -14.67 13.14 7.85
CA LYS A 75 -13.58 13.63 8.71
C LYS A 75 -12.57 14.49 7.95
N ALA A 76 -12.33 14.18 6.65
CA ALA A 76 -11.48 14.97 5.76
C ALA A 76 -12.11 16.31 5.36
N GLY A 77 -13.39 16.55 5.68
CA GLY A 77 -14.11 17.76 5.33
C GLY A 77 -14.75 17.75 3.94
N LEU A 78 -14.84 16.59 3.29
CA LEU A 78 -15.53 16.47 2.01
C LEU A 78 -17.05 16.66 2.19
N PRO A 79 -17.76 17.18 1.16
CA PRO A 79 -19.18 17.43 1.25
C PRO A 79 -19.99 16.13 1.43
N LYS A 80 -21.14 16.26 2.08
CA LYS A 80 -22.01 15.10 2.35
C LYS A 80 -22.59 14.45 1.10
N SER A 81 -22.52 15.11 -0.05
CA SER A 81 -22.92 14.60 -1.36
C SER A 81 -21.95 13.55 -1.93
N VAL A 82 -20.69 13.53 -1.49
CA VAL A 82 -19.68 12.55 -1.97
C VAL A 82 -20.13 11.13 -1.68
N GLN A 83 -20.14 10.29 -2.72
CA GLN A 83 -20.42 8.86 -2.58
C GLN A 83 -19.15 8.12 -2.13
N ALA A 84 -19.27 7.25 -1.14
CA ALA A 84 -18.12 6.57 -0.56
C ALA A 84 -18.27 5.04 -0.57
N THR A 85 -17.21 4.32 -0.96
CA THR A 85 -17.15 2.87 -0.93
C THR A 85 -15.87 2.38 -0.26
N THR A 86 -16.02 1.48 0.72
CA THR A 86 -14.89 0.77 1.31
C THR A 86 -14.61 -0.50 0.50
N VAL A 87 -13.35 -0.72 0.15
CA VAL A 87 -12.90 -1.83 -0.70
C VAL A 87 -11.97 -2.74 0.09
N ASN A 88 -12.20 -4.04 0.02
CA ASN A 88 -11.28 -5.05 0.53
C ASN A 88 -10.84 -5.98 -0.60
N LYS A 89 -9.56 -5.96 -0.91
CA LYS A 89 -8.81 -6.88 -1.77
C LYS A 89 -7.49 -7.23 -1.08
N VAL A 90 -7.55 -7.50 0.22
CA VAL A 90 -6.37 -7.73 1.07
C VAL A 90 -5.28 -6.66 0.81
N CYS A 91 -4.00 -7.02 0.65
CA CYS A 91 -2.90 -6.08 0.40
C CYS A 91 -3.12 -5.16 -0.82
N GLY A 92 -3.90 -5.61 -1.81
CA GLY A 92 -4.21 -4.88 -3.03
C GLY A 92 -5.29 -3.81 -2.90
N SER A 93 -5.96 -3.69 -1.76
CA SER A 93 -7.12 -2.82 -1.58
C SER A 93 -6.88 -1.38 -2.04
N GLY A 94 -5.78 -0.77 -1.62
CA GLY A 94 -5.45 0.61 -1.97
C GLY A 94 -5.17 0.81 -3.47
N MET A 95 -4.51 -0.13 -4.15
CA MET A 95 -4.30 -0.03 -5.60
C MET A 95 -5.60 -0.34 -6.36
N GLN A 96 -6.41 -1.27 -5.86
CA GLN A 96 -7.71 -1.58 -6.47
C GLN A 96 -8.63 -0.36 -6.47
N THR A 97 -8.59 0.50 -5.44
CA THR A 97 -9.38 1.74 -5.42
C THR A 97 -8.95 2.71 -6.53
N VAL A 98 -7.65 2.80 -6.82
CA VAL A 98 -7.11 3.60 -7.93
C VAL A 98 -7.59 3.05 -9.27
N ILE A 99 -7.55 1.72 -9.46
CA ILE A 99 -8.04 1.04 -10.66
C ILE A 99 -9.55 1.32 -10.85
N MET A 100 -10.36 1.12 -9.80
CA MET A 100 -11.81 1.40 -9.84
C MET A 100 -12.11 2.87 -10.15
N GLY A 101 -11.34 3.79 -9.57
CA GLY A 101 -11.43 5.22 -9.86
C GLY A 101 -11.16 5.52 -11.33
N ALA A 102 -10.10 4.95 -11.88
CA ALA A 102 -9.73 5.12 -13.28
C ALA A 102 -10.79 4.54 -14.24
N GLU A 103 -11.34 3.36 -13.93
CA GLU A 103 -12.43 2.74 -14.73
C GLU A 103 -13.70 3.59 -14.69
N ALA A 104 -14.07 4.14 -13.54
CA ALA A 104 -15.21 5.02 -13.39
C ALA A 104 -15.04 6.33 -14.17
N LEU A 105 -13.85 6.92 -14.16
CA LEU A 105 -13.53 8.10 -14.98
C LEU A 105 -13.55 7.78 -16.48
N ALA A 106 -12.94 6.67 -16.88
CA ALA A 106 -12.90 6.25 -18.29
C ALA A 106 -14.31 5.94 -18.85
N SER A 107 -15.24 5.46 -18.02
CA SER A 107 -16.64 5.25 -18.39
C SER A 107 -17.47 6.54 -18.47
N GLY A 108 -16.92 7.67 -18.01
CA GLY A 108 -17.63 8.95 -17.93
C GLY A 108 -18.70 9.01 -16.85
N SER A 109 -18.72 8.07 -15.90
CA SER A 109 -19.73 8.06 -14.82
C SER A 109 -19.46 9.09 -13.73
N ILE A 110 -18.24 9.61 -13.65
CA ILE A 110 -17.79 10.67 -12.74
C ILE A 110 -16.67 11.48 -13.39
N ASP A 111 -16.42 12.68 -12.87
CA ASP A 111 -15.38 13.58 -13.35
C ASP A 111 -14.18 13.68 -12.37
N LEU A 112 -14.42 13.62 -11.06
CA LEU A 112 -13.38 13.65 -10.05
C LEU A 112 -13.59 12.57 -8.99
N VAL A 113 -12.50 11.88 -8.62
CA VAL A 113 -12.51 10.84 -7.60
C VAL A 113 -11.29 10.91 -6.70
N VAL A 114 -11.52 10.66 -5.42
CA VAL A 114 -10.45 10.31 -4.47
C VAL A 114 -10.34 8.79 -4.40
N ALA A 115 -9.15 8.25 -4.57
CA ALA A 115 -8.86 6.85 -4.38
C ALA A 115 -7.72 6.68 -3.37
N GLY A 116 -7.86 5.73 -2.46
CA GLY A 116 -6.87 5.58 -1.39
C GLY A 116 -7.02 4.28 -0.63
N GLY A 117 -6.31 4.21 0.48
CA GLY A 117 -6.43 3.13 1.44
C GLY A 117 -5.97 3.58 2.81
N MET A 118 -6.46 2.91 3.82
CA MET A 118 -6.21 3.20 5.23
C MET A 118 -6.23 1.91 6.02
N GLU A 119 -5.36 1.80 7.00
CA GLU A 119 -5.33 0.66 7.91
C GLU A 119 -4.79 1.09 9.26
N SER A 120 -5.39 0.58 10.33
CA SER A 120 -4.78 0.54 11.65
C SER A 120 -4.78 -0.91 12.11
N MET A 121 -3.66 -1.59 11.86
CA MET A 121 -3.50 -2.98 12.27
C MET A 121 -3.38 -3.07 13.79
N THR A 122 -2.83 -2.03 14.43
CA THR A 122 -2.77 -1.90 15.89
C THR A 122 -4.14 -1.98 16.54
N ASN A 123 -5.15 -1.36 15.92
CA ASN A 123 -6.49 -1.25 16.47
C ASN A 123 -7.47 -2.34 15.99
N ALA A 124 -6.98 -3.34 15.25
CA ALA A 124 -7.78 -4.48 14.85
C ALA A 124 -8.21 -5.28 16.11
N PRO A 125 -9.52 -5.50 16.35
CA PRO A 125 -10.00 -6.13 17.59
C PRO A 125 -9.86 -7.64 17.56
N TYR A 126 -10.04 -8.26 18.72
CA TYR A 126 -10.27 -9.70 18.83
C TYR A 126 -11.76 -10.01 18.61
N LEU A 127 -12.05 -11.12 17.94
CA LEU A 127 -13.37 -11.56 17.51
C LEU A 127 -13.84 -12.79 18.30
N LEU A 128 -15.10 -12.79 18.69
CA LEU A 128 -15.75 -13.92 19.35
C LEU A 128 -16.83 -14.52 18.41
N LYS A 129 -16.43 -15.45 17.55
CA LYS A 129 -17.24 -15.93 16.41
C LYS A 129 -18.55 -16.64 16.82
N LYS A 130 -18.58 -17.30 17.98
CA LYS A 130 -19.72 -18.10 18.46
C LYS A 130 -20.70 -17.35 19.36
N HIS A 131 -20.38 -16.13 19.81
CA HIS A 131 -21.13 -15.43 20.85
C HIS A 131 -22.53 -14.97 20.43
N ARG A 132 -22.81 -14.76 19.14
CA ARG A 132 -24.17 -14.40 18.67
C ARG A 132 -25.17 -15.54 18.92
N GLY A 133 -24.75 -16.79 18.81
CA GLY A 133 -25.56 -17.97 19.11
C GLY A 133 -25.51 -18.39 20.59
N GLY A 134 -24.80 -17.65 21.45
CA GLY A 134 -24.51 -17.99 22.85
C GLY A 134 -23.34 -18.97 22.98
N ALA A 135 -22.38 -18.65 23.81
CA ALA A 135 -21.25 -19.55 24.16
C ALA A 135 -21.66 -20.59 25.19
N ARG A 136 -22.54 -21.47 24.85
CA ARG A 136 -23.33 -22.36 25.72
C ARG A 136 -22.56 -22.98 26.88
N ILE A 137 -21.66 -23.94 26.65
CA ILE A 137 -20.87 -24.65 27.67
C ILE A 137 -19.43 -24.86 27.16
N GLY A 138 -18.46 -24.78 28.08
CA GLY A 138 -17.05 -24.92 27.78
C GLY A 138 -16.36 -23.58 27.40
N HIS A 139 -15.08 -23.68 27.08
CA HIS A 139 -14.26 -22.52 26.68
C HIS A 139 -14.59 -22.06 25.26
N ASP A 140 -14.40 -20.76 25.00
CA ASP A 140 -14.42 -20.20 23.65
C ASP A 140 -13.06 -19.57 23.31
N THR A 141 -12.80 -19.35 21.99
CA THR A 141 -11.57 -18.80 21.48
C THR A 141 -11.83 -17.39 20.99
N ALA A 142 -11.01 -16.43 21.44
CA ALA A 142 -10.92 -15.12 20.83
C ALA A 142 -9.93 -15.17 19.65
N TYR A 143 -10.39 -14.77 18.47
CA TYR A 143 -9.60 -14.74 17.24
C TYR A 143 -9.07 -13.32 17.01
N ASP A 144 -7.78 -13.20 16.75
CA ASP A 144 -7.19 -11.93 16.32
C ASP A 144 -7.69 -11.59 14.91
N HIS A 145 -8.45 -10.49 14.77
CA HIS A 145 -8.97 -10.05 13.48
C HIS A 145 -7.86 -9.77 12.47
N MET A 146 -6.77 -9.16 12.92
CA MET A 146 -5.62 -8.88 12.07
C MET A 146 -5.03 -10.16 11.47
N PHE A 147 -4.90 -11.21 12.31
CA PHE A 147 -4.35 -12.48 11.88
C PHE A 147 -5.34 -13.25 11.00
N LEU A 148 -6.58 -13.41 11.47
CA LEU A 148 -7.61 -14.21 10.80
C LEU A 148 -7.99 -13.69 9.41
N ASP A 149 -8.17 -12.36 9.27
CA ASP A 149 -8.69 -11.77 8.04
C ASP A 149 -7.61 -11.06 7.19
N GLY A 150 -6.38 -10.93 7.72
CA GLY A 150 -5.29 -10.23 7.05
C GLY A 150 -4.02 -11.05 6.80
N LEU A 151 -3.65 -11.94 7.72
CA LEU A 151 -2.33 -12.59 7.72
C LEU A 151 -2.36 -14.12 7.70
N GLU A 152 -3.54 -14.73 7.88
CA GLU A 152 -3.77 -16.17 7.78
C GLU A 152 -4.40 -16.52 6.43
N ASP A 153 -4.06 -17.67 5.89
CA ASP A 153 -4.63 -18.14 4.64
C ASP A 153 -6.10 -18.58 4.81
N ALA A 154 -6.93 -18.22 3.86
CA ALA A 154 -8.35 -18.54 3.89
C ALA A 154 -8.65 -20.00 3.50
N TYR A 155 -7.73 -20.66 2.80
CA TYR A 155 -7.89 -22.00 2.24
C TYR A 155 -7.20 -23.06 3.08
N GLU A 156 -6.08 -22.73 3.72
CA GLU A 156 -5.34 -23.56 4.66
C GLU A 156 -5.39 -22.92 6.06
N ALA A 157 -6.49 -23.12 6.78
CA ALA A 157 -6.74 -22.49 8.08
C ALA A 157 -5.58 -22.69 9.09
N GLY A 158 -5.18 -21.63 9.77
CA GLY A 158 -4.05 -21.60 10.70
C GLY A 158 -2.69 -21.40 10.04
N ARG A 159 -2.62 -21.34 8.72
CA ARG A 159 -1.37 -21.16 7.99
C ARG A 159 -1.09 -19.68 7.72
N ALA A 160 -0.01 -19.17 8.30
CA ALA A 160 0.38 -17.77 8.12
C ALA A 160 0.98 -17.52 6.73
N MET A 161 0.74 -16.32 6.16
CA MET A 161 1.27 -15.89 4.86
C MET A 161 2.79 -16.07 4.73
N GLY A 162 3.54 -15.88 5.80
CA GLY A 162 4.99 -16.03 5.80
C GLY A 162 5.47 -17.47 5.57
N THR A 163 4.65 -18.49 5.85
CA THR A 163 5.01 -19.88 5.56
C THR A 163 5.00 -20.17 4.06
N PHE A 164 4.08 -19.58 3.29
CA PHE A 164 4.08 -19.66 1.84
C PHE A 164 5.26 -18.90 1.22
N ALA A 165 5.59 -17.73 1.82
CA ALA A 165 6.77 -16.98 1.42
C ALA A 165 8.04 -17.81 1.63
N GLN A 166 8.12 -18.57 2.74
CA GLN A 166 9.24 -19.49 2.99
C GLN A 166 9.29 -20.60 1.95
N ASP A 167 8.16 -21.26 1.65
CA ASP A 167 8.11 -22.32 0.64
C ASP A 167 8.60 -21.82 -0.73
N THR A 168 8.19 -20.61 -1.11
CA THR A 168 8.63 -20.00 -2.37
C THR A 168 10.11 -19.61 -2.32
N ALA A 169 10.60 -19.06 -1.21
CA ALA A 169 12.02 -18.74 -1.04
C ALA A 169 12.89 -20.00 -1.13
N ASP A 170 12.43 -21.13 -0.60
CA ASP A 170 13.11 -22.43 -0.70
C ASP A 170 13.12 -22.93 -2.15
N ALA A 171 11.99 -22.81 -2.87
CA ALA A 171 11.90 -23.20 -4.29
C ALA A 171 12.85 -22.39 -5.19
N TYR A 172 13.02 -21.09 -4.89
CA TYR A 172 13.97 -20.21 -5.58
C TYR A 172 15.40 -20.33 -5.03
N GLN A 173 15.62 -21.15 -4.01
CA GLN A 173 16.92 -21.32 -3.34
C GLN A 173 17.51 -20.00 -2.83
N LEU A 174 16.65 -19.07 -2.37
CA LEU A 174 17.09 -17.79 -1.81
C LEU A 174 17.78 -18.03 -0.46
N SER A 175 19.06 -17.70 -0.40
CA SER A 175 19.78 -17.79 0.85
C SER A 175 19.31 -16.77 1.89
N ARG A 176 19.49 -17.09 3.16
CA ARG A 176 19.27 -16.16 4.27
C ARG A 176 20.08 -14.87 4.07
N GLN A 177 21.36 -15.00 3.73
CA GLN A 177 22.26 -13.85 3.53
C GLN A 177 21.73 -12.90 2.46
N ALA A 178 21.29 -13.43 1.31
CA ALA A 178 20.76 -12.58 0.22
C ALA A 178 19.52 -11.79 0.65
N GLN A 179 18.64 -12.38 1.46
CA GLN A 179 17.46 -11.70 1.97
C GLN A 179 17.80 -10.64 3.04
N ASP A 180 18.77 -10.94 3.92
CA ASP A 180 19.26 -9.99 4.90
C ASP A 180 19.96 -8.80 4.22
N ASP A 181 20.80 -9.04 3.21
CA ASP A 181 21.48 -7.99 2.44
C ASP A 181 20.47 -7.08 1.71
N TYR A 182 19.44 -7.67 1.09
CA TYR A 182 18.35 -6.91 0.47
C TYR A 182 17.64 -6.02 1.49
N THR A 183 17.32 -6.56 2.65
CA THR A 183 16.61 -5.84 3.72
C THR A 183 17.48 -4.71 4.30
N LEU A 184 18.76 -4.96 4.54
CA LEU A 184 19.71 -3.95 4.99
C LEU A 184 19.83 -2.80 4.00
N GLU A 185 19.84 -3.10 2.70
CA GLU A 185 19.85 -2.08 1.66
C GLU A 185 18.54 -1.30 1.62
N SER A 186 17.37 -1.97 1.69
CA SER A 186 16.06 -1.31 1.78
C SER A 186 16.01 -0.35 2.98
N LEU A 187 16.48 -0.78 4.14
CA LEU A 187 16.58 0.04 5.34
C LEU A 187 17.53 1.23 5.16
N SER A 188 18.69 1.02 4.55
CA SER A 188 19.66 2.09 4.27
C SER A 188 19.06 3.15 3.35
N ARG A 189 18.37 2.74 2.29
CA ARG A 189 17.66 3.62 1.36
C ARG A 189 16.56 4.42 2.06
N ALA A 190 15.75 3.78 2.92
CA ALA A 190 14.70 4.45 3.67
C ALA A 190 15.27 5.50 4.63
N LYS A 191 16.35 5.16 5.36
CA LYS A 191 17.04 6.11 6.24
C LYS A 191 17.63 7.30 5.47
N ALA A 192 18.25 7.06 4.33
CA ALA A 192 18.76 8.13 3.46
C ALA A 192 17.63 9.01 2.94
N ALA A 193 16.53 8.41 2.46
CA ALA A 193 15.34 9.13 1.97
C ALA A 193 14.70 10.03 3.05
N ILE A 194 14.64 9.56 4.30
CA ILE A 194 14.18 10.37 5.43
C ILE A 194 15.15 11.54 5.68
N ALA A 195 16.46 11.24 5.76
CA ALA A 195 17.47 12.24 6.10
C ALA A 195 17.60 13.36 5.06
N ASP A 196 17.41 13.04 3.78
CA ASP A 196 17.51 13.99 2.67
C ASP A 196 16.16 14.60 2.24
N GLY A 197 15.08 14.30 2.97
CA GLY A 197 13.75 14.88 2.76
C GLY A 197 13.02 14.33 1.53
N ALA A 198 13.37 13.14 1.01
CA ALA A 198 12.73 12.56 -0.17
C ALA A 198 11.22 12.36 0.04
N PHE A 199 10.78 12.07 1.25
CA PHE A 199 9.38 11.85 1.59
C PHE A 199 8.59 13.13 1.91
N ALA A 200 9.23 14.31 1.99
CA ALA A 200 8.56 15.55 2.38
C ALA A 200 7.38 15.92 1.45
N GLY A 201 7.49 15.62 0.16
CA GLY A 201 6.43 15.90 -0.82
C GLY A 201 5.21 14.99 -0.70
N GLU A 202 5.38 13.80 -0.14
CA GLU A 202 4.30 12.81 -0.05
C GLU A 202 3.66 12.75 1.36
N ILE A 203 4.42 13.00 2.43
CA ILE A 203 3.92 12.89 3.80
C ILE A 203 2.93 14.02 4.14
N ALA A 204 1.83 13.63 4.74
CA ALA A 204 0.89 14.49 5.46
C ALA A 204 1.02 14.16 6.96
N PRO A 205 1.48 15.10 7.80
CA PRO A 205 1.64 14.87 9.23
C PRO A 205 0.32 14.50 9.91
N VAL A 206 0.38 13.60 10.89
CA VAL A 206 -0.75 13.18 11.72
C VAL A 206 -0.64 13.82 13.09
N THR A 207 -1.65 14.53 13.50
CA THR A 207 -1.72 15.10 14.86
C THR A 207 -2.45 14.12 15.78
N ILE A 208 -1.78 13.67 16.82
CA ILE A 208 -2.33 12.80 17.86
C ILE A 208 -2.59 13.64 19.11
N ALA A 209 -3.85 13.76 19.47
CA ALA A 209 -4.23 14.44 20.72
C ALA A 209 -3.88 13.55 21.93
N THR A 210 -3.06 14.08 22.84
CA THR A 210 -2.69 13.37 24.07
C THR A 210 -3.06 14.20 25.32
N ARG A 211 -3.06 13.55 26.48
CA ARG A 211 -3.32 14.25 27.76
C ARG A 211 -2.28 15.36 28.06
N LYS A 212 -1.11 15.29 27.43
CA LYS A 212 0.00 16.25 27.62
C LYS A 212 0.06 17.32 26.52
N GLY A 213 -0.88 17.34 25.60
CA GLY A 213 -0.92 18.18 24.41
C GLY A 213 -0.79 17.36 23.13
N ASP A 214 -0.92 18.02 22.02
CA ASP A 214 -0.87 17.39 20.70
C ASP A 214 0.56 16.98 20.35
N VAL A 215 0.70 15.78 19.77
CA VAL A 215 1.95 15.26 19.22
C VAL A 215 1.78 15.16 17.72
N VAL A 216 2.69 15.78 16.97
CA VAL A 216 2.74 15.69 15.50
C VAL A 216 3.68 14.56 15.11
N VAL A 217 3.14 13.59 14.36
CA VAL A 217 3.92 12.50 13.75
C VAL A 217 4.07 12.83 12.27
N ASP A 218 5.29 13.02 11.80
CA ASP A 218 5.65 13.47 10.45
C ASP A 218 6.72 12.60 9.77
N THR A 219 7.14 11.54 10.42
CA THR A 219 8.25 10.69 9.97
C THR A 219 7.88 9.21 10.13
N ASP A 220 8.26 8.38 9.15
CA ASP A 220 8.09 6.93 9.20
C ASP A 220 8.85 6.35 10.39
N GLU A 221 8.16 5.59 11.23
CA GLU A 221 8.67 5.19 12.55
C GLU A 221 9.71 4.06 12.49
N ALA A 222 9.44 3.04 11.66
CA ALA A 222 10.22 1.80 11.68
C ALA A 222 11.71 1.99 11.33
N PRO A 223 12.11 2.81 10.32
CA PRO A 223 13.52 2.99 10.00
C PRO A 223 14.34 3.58 11.16
N GLY A 224 13.74 4.48 11.95
CA GLY A 224 14.39 5.09 13.11
C GLY A 224 14.63 4.13 14.28
N LYS A 225 13.78 3.09 14.41
CA LYS A 225 13.86 2.07 15.47
C LYS A 225 14.66 0.83 15.07
N ALA A 226 14.96 0.67 13.78
CA ALA A 226 15.65 -0.52 13.28
C ALA A 226 17.09 -0.63 13.78
N MET A 227 17.51 -1.85 14.11
CA MET A 227 18.85 -2.22 14.56
C MET A 227 19.55 -3.08 13.50
N PRO A 228 20.26 -2.47 12.52
CA PRO A 228 20.85 -3.21 11.39
C PRO A 228 21.76 -4.36 11.82
N ASP A 229 22.59 -4.14 12.83
CA ASP A 229 23.57 -5.14 13.32
C ASP A 229 22.90 -6.42 13.89
N LYS A 230 21.62 -6.34 14.25
CA LYS A 230 20.86 -7.48 14.75
C LYS A 230 20.20 -8.30 13.65
N ILE A 231 20.01 -7.76 12.45
CA ILE A 231 19.30 -8.43 11.36
C ILE A 231 19.90 -9.81 11.05
N PRO A 232 21.23 -9.96 10.86
CA PRO A 232 21.83 -11.25 10.57
C PRO A 232 21.71 -12.28 11.71
N THR A 233 21.43 -11.83 12.93
CA THR A 233 21.35 -12.71 14.12
C THR A 233 19.93 -13.17 14.45
N LEU A 234 18.92 -12.67 13.74
CA LEU A 234 17.52 -13.02 13.97
C LEU A 234 17.26 -14.50 13.63
N LYS A 235 16.40 -15.12 14.43
CA LYS A 235 15.94 -16.49 14.15
C LYS A 235 14.93 -16.48 13.00
N PRO A 236 14.85 -17.56 12.22
CA PRO A 236 13.77 -17.76 11.25
C PRO A 236 12.39 -17.65 11.94
N ALA A 237 11.43 -17.04 11.24
CA ALA A 237 10.11 -16.73 11.81
C ALA A 237 9.04 -17.77 11.44
N PHE A 238 9.16 -18.45 10.30
CA PHE A 238 8.09 -19.28 9.74
C PHE A 238 8.41 -20.77 9.60
N ALA A 239 9.67 -21.13 9.68
CA ALA A 239 10.14 -22.53 9.70
C ALA A 239 11.39 -22.64 10.57
N LYS A 240 11.60 -23.79 11.23
CA LYS A 240 12.72 -23.98 12.15
C LYS A 240 14.08 -23.72 11.50
N ASP A 241 14.27 -24.20 10.27
CA ASP A 241 15.49 -24.07 9.48
C ASP A 241 15.25 -23.15 8.25
N GLY A 242 14.30 -22.22 8.37
CA GLY A 242 13.95 -21.30 7.30
C GLY A 242 14.93 -20.15 7.13
N THR A 243 14.68 -19.36 6.08
CA THR A 243 15.52 -18.21 5.70
C THR A 243 14.84 -16.87 5.95
N ILE A 244 13.50 -16.84 6.10
CA ILE A 244 12.74 -15.63 6.34
C ILE A 244 12.69 -15.31 7.83
N THR A 245 12.95 -14.05 8.19
CA THR A 245 12.95 -13.55 9.55
C THR A 245 11.93 -12.43 9.74
N ALA A 246 11.77 -11.96 10.96
CA ALA A 246 10.95 -10.77 11.23
C ALA A 246 11.46 -9.52 10.50
N ALA A 247 12.76 -9.38 10.27
CA ALA A 247 13.32 -8.23 9.55
C ALA A 247 13.18 -8.34 8.03
N THR A 248 13.22 -9.56 7.46
CA THR A 248 13.00 -9.79 6.03
C THR A 248 11.53 -9.89 5.66
N SER A 249 10.64 -9.68 6.64
CA SER A 249 9.19 -9.51 6.50
C SER A 249 8.82 -8.05 6.71
N SER A 250 7.76 -7.59 6.07
CA SER A 250 7.21 -6.26 6.38
C SER A 250 6.67 -6.20 7.81
N SER A 251 6.83 -5.07 8.47
CA SER A 251 6.27 -4.87 9.80
C SER A 251 4.74 -4.64 9.76
N ILE A 252 4.05 -5.12 10.79
CA ILE A 252 2.67 -4.75 11.09
C ILE A 252 2.65 -3.24 11.34
N SER A 253 1.76 -2.52 10.66
CA SER A 253 1.84 -1.06 10.59
C SER A 253 0.48 -0.40 10.48
N ASP A 254 0.45 0.88 10.87
CA ASP A 254 -0.67 1.78 10.73
C ASP A 254 -0.34 2.86 9.71
N GLY A 255 -1.29 3.24 8.86
CA GLY A 255 -1.06 4.30 7.87
C GLY A 255 -2.17 4.42 6.84
N ALA A 256 -2.10 5.49 6.05
CA ALA A 256 -3.03 5.75 4.96
C ALA A 256 -2.34 6.46 3.80
N ALA A 257 -2.91 6.31 2.61
CA ALA A 257 -2.50 7.06 1.43
C ALA A 257 -3.73 7.36 0.56
N ALA A 258 -3.70 8.49 -0.16
CA ALA A 258 -4.76 8.89 -1.06
C ALA A 258 -4.20 9.62 -2.28
N VAL A 259 -4.88 9.51 -3.40
CA VAL A 259 -4.64 10.24 -4.64
C VAL A 259 -5.94 10.86 -5.15
N VAL A 260 -5.84 11.96 -5.88
CA VAL A 260 -6.96 12.56 -6.61
C VAL A 260 -6.78 12.29 -8.09
N LEU A 261 -7.81 11.72 -8.71
CA LEU A 261 -7.82 11.34 -10.13
C LEU A 261 -8.93 12.08 -10.88
N THR A 262 -8.66 12.38 -12.15
CA THR A 262 -9.62 12.96 -13.10
C THR A 262 -9.22 12.59 -14.53
N ARG A 263 -10.03 12.99 -15.53
CA ARG A 263 -9.63 12.97 -16.93
C ARG A 263 -8.85 14.25 -17.28
N GLN A 264 -7.96 14.17 -18.27
CA GLN A 264 -7.17 15.31 -18.72
C GLN A 264 -8.05 16.50 -19.12
N SER A 265 -9.12 16.25 -19.88
CA SER A 265 -10.04 17.32 -20.31
C SER A 265 -10.71 18.04 -19.14
N VAL A 266 -11.01 17.33 -18.06
CA VAL A 266 -11.61 17.91 -16.84
C VAL A 266 -10.54 18.71 -16.07
N ALA A 267 -9.30 18.19 -15.98
CA ALA A 267 -8.19 18.92 -15.38
C ALA A 267 -7.97 20.25 -16.12
N ASP A 268 -7.92 20.23 -17.44
CA ASP A 268 -7.74 21.42 -18.27
C ASP A 268 -8.88 22.43 -18.07
N ALA A 269 -10.14 21.97 -18.05
CA ALA A 269 -11.30 22.82 -17.83
C ALA A 269 -11.32 23.46 -16.41
N LYS A 270 -10.73 22.81 -15.42
CA LYS A 270 -10.60 23.35 -14.05
C LYS A 270 -9.31 24.13 -13.83
N GLY A 271 -8.39 24.17 -14.80
CA GLY A 271 -7.06 24.81 -14.64
C GLY A 271 -6.17 24.05 -13.64
N ALA A 272 -6.49 22.78 -13.34
CA ALA A 272 -5.68 21.94 -12.48
C ALA A 272 -4.49 21.37 -13.24
N LYS A 273 -3.36 21.19 -12.54
CA LYS A 273 -2.12 20.70 -13.16
C LYS A 273 -1.88 19.25 -12.78
N PRO A 274 -2.02 18.29 -13.69
CA PRO A 274 -1.68 16.90 -13.42
C PRO A 274 -0.20 16.76 -13.06
N VAL A 275 0.10 15.80 -12.18
CA VAL A 275 1.47 15.41 -11.81
C VAL A 275 1.93 14.17 -12.56
N ALA A 276 0.98 13.31 -12.93
CA ALA A 276 1.24 12.07 -13.66
C ALA A 276 -0.02 11.61 -14.41
N ARG A 277 0.16 10.72 -15.39
CA ARG A 277 -0.95 9.99 -16.01
C ARG A 277 -0.92 8.51 -15.65
N LEU A 278 -2.06 7.89 -15.51
CA LEU A 278 -2.22 6.44 -15.44
C LEU A 278 -2.23 5.90 -16.87
N VAL A 279 -1.15 5.24 -17.27
CA VAL A 279 -0.99 4.71 -18.63
C VAL A 279 -1.81 3.44 -18.81
N ALA A 280 -1.72 2.53 -17.84
CA ALA A 280 -2.47 1.28 -17.82
C ALA A 280 -2.49 0.67 -16.42
N HIS A 281 -3.37 -0.31 -16.24
CA HIS A 281 -3.40 -1.17 -15.06
C HIS A 281 -3.61 -2.63 -15.44
N SER A 282 -3.24 -3.53 -14.54
CA SER A 282 -3.44 -4.97 -14.71
C SER A 282 -3.71 -5.65 -13.37
N ALA A 283 -4.30 -6.83 -13.47
CA ALA A 283 -4.43 -7.77 -12.37
C ALA A 283 -4.03 -9.18 -12.82
N HIS A 284 -3.49 -9.95 -11.89
CA HIS A 284 -3.12 -11.35 -12.09
C HIS A 284 -3.62 -12.18 -10.93
N ALA A 285 -4.03 -13.41 -11.22
CA ALA A 285 -4.41 -14.41 -10.23
C ALA A 285 -3.79 -15.76 -10.61
N GLN A 286 -3.38 -16.50 -9.61
CA GLN A 286 -2.77 -17.82 -9.70
C GLN A 286 -3.05 -18.65 -8.45
N GLU A 287 -2.39 -19.76 -8.24
CA GLU A 287 -2.56 -20.58 -7.03
C GLU A 287 -2.31 -19.74 -5.76
N PRO A 288 -3.19 -19.83 -4.75
CA PRO A 288 -3.07 -19.02 -3.52
C PRO A 288 -1.70 -19.11 -2.84
N LYS A 289 -1.12 -20.31 -2.81
CA LYS A 289 0.20 -20.55 -2.20
C LYS A 289 1.35 -19.80 -2.88
N ASP A 290 1.20 -19.44 -4.15
CA ASP A 290 2.25 -18.82 -4.97
C ASP A 290 2.10 -17.28 -5.04
N PHE A 291 1.36 -16.67 -4.08
CA PHE A 291 1.04 -15.24 -4.08
C PHE A 291 2.28 -14.34 -4.15
N THR A 292 3.41 -14.77 -3.61
CA THR A 292 4.65 -13.98 -3.55
C THR A 292 5.27 -13.68 -4.91
N VAL A 293 5.02 -14.53 -5.91
CA VAL A 293 5.49 -14.34 -7.30
C VAL A 293 4.41 -13.76 -8.22
N ALA A 294 3.18 -13.56 -7.75
CA ALA A 294 2.08 -13.02 -8.54
C ALA A 294 2.37 -11.62 -9.15
N PRO A 295 3.16 -10.72 -8.53
CA PRO A 295 3.57 -9.46 -9.16
C PRO A 295 4.25 -9.62 -10.53
N VAL A 296 5.01 -10.70 -10.74
CA VAL A 296 5.64 -11.01 -12.04
C VAL A 296 4.59 -11.13 -13.13
N GLY A 297 3.52 -11.89 -12.86
CA GLY A 297 2.40 -12.05 -13.79
C GLY A 297 1.64 -10.75 -14.05
N ALA A 298 1.42 -9.93 -13.02
CA ALA A 298 0.76 -8.64 -13.16
C ALA A 298 1.61 -7.65 -13.98
N ILE A 299 2.92 -7.56 -13.71
CA ILE A 299 3.84 -6.68 -14.45
C ILE A 299 3.95 -7.12 -15.91
N ASN A 300 4.08 -8.42 -16.21
CA ASN A 300 4.12 -8.92 -17.58
C ASN A 300 2.86 -8.55 -18.37
N LYS A 301 1.66 -8.70 -17.77
CA LYS A 301 0.40 -8.26 -18.38
C LYS A 301 0.38 -6.76 -18.64
N LEU A 302 0.95 -5.97 -17.72
CA LEU A 302 1.01 -4.53 -17.83
C LEU A 302 1.98 -4.10 -18.96
N LEU A 303 3.16 -4.71 -19.06
CA LEU A 303 4.12 -4.48 -20.13
C LEU A 303 3.50 -4.80 -21.51
N ALA A 304 2.78 -5.90 -21.62
CA ALA A 304 2.06 -6.26 -22.85
C ALA A 304 0.98 -5.22 -23.22
N LYS A 305 0.27 -4.63 -22.23
CA LYS A 305 -0.73 -3.58 -22.47
C LYS A 305 -0.12 -2.25 -22.90
N THR A 306 1.00 -1.87 -22.30
CA THR A 306 1.66 -0.59 -22.56
C THR A 306 2.57 -0.62 -23.78
N GLY A 307 3.01 -1.81 -24.20
CA GLY A 307 4.06 -1.98 -25.19
C GLY A 307 5.47 -1.63 -24.66
N TRP A 308 5.62 -1.45 -23.34
CA TRP A 308 6.90 -1.16 -22.73
C TRP A 308 7.70 -2.45 -22.49
N SER A 309 9.01 -2.34 -22.62
CA SER A 309 9.98 -3.31 -22.10
C SER A 309 10.41 -2.92 -20.67
N ILE A 310 11.06 -3.82 -19.94
CA ILE A 310 11.69 -3.50 -18.64
C ILE A 310 12.69 -2.34 -18.77
N GLY A 311 13.39 -2.24 -19.92
CA GLY A 311 14.34 -1.17 -20.18
C GLY A 311 13.71 0.22 -20.28
N ASP A 312 12.46 0.30 -20.77
CA ASP A 312 11.69 1.53 -20.92
C ASP A 312 11.16 2.08 -19.60
N VAL A 313 11.17 1.29 -18.54
CA VAL A 313 10.71 1.69 -17.20
C VAL A 313 11.89 2.21 -16.41
N ASP A 314 11.76 3.42 -15.89
CA ASP A 314 12.80 4.08 -15.11
C ASP A 314 12.86 3.57 -13.68
N LEU A 315 11.70 3.50 -12.99
CA LEU A 315 11.60 3.08 -11.59
C LEU A 315 10.47 2.08 -11.38
N PHE A 316 10.68 1.20 -10.41
CA PHE A 316 9.71 0.22 -9.94
C PHE A 316 9.47 0.38 -8.45
N GLU A 317 8.22 0.32 -8.03
CA GLU A 317 7.81 0.10 -6.63
C GLU A 317 7.11 -1.27 -6.54
N VAL A 318 7.81 -2.27 -6.05
CA VAL A 318 7.25 -3.60 -5.76
C VAL A 318 7.16 -3.76 -4.26
N ASN A 319 5.95 -3.90 -3.73
CA ASN A 319 5.74 -3.95 -2.29
C ASN A 319 6.48 -5.12 -1.65
N GLU A 320 7.29 -4.83 -0.65
CA GLU A 320 8.08 -5.81 0.09
C GLU A 320 7.25 -6.42 1.23
N ALA A 321 6.14 -7.13 0.92
CA ALA A 321 5.45 -7.90 1.95
C ALA A 321 6.43 -8.85 2.67
N PHE A 322 7.36 -9.38 1.90
CA PHE A 322 8.62 -10.03 2.29
C PHE A 322 9.71 -9.55 1.35
N ALA A 323 10.96 -9.52 1.77
CA ALA A 323 12.10 -9.16 0.91
C ALA A 323 12.13 -10.02 -0.37
N CYS A 324 11.83 -11.31 -0.25
CA CYS A 324 11.80 -12.26 -1.36
C CYS A 324 10.82 -11.86 -2.47
N VAL A 325 9.71 -11.16 -2.18
CA VAL A 325 8.72 -10.75 -3.22
C VAL A 325 9.36 -9.82 -4.25
N ALA A 326 10.07 -8.80 -3.80
CA ALA A 326 10.80 -7.91 -4.70
C ALA A 326 11.98 -8.63 -5.37
N MET A 327 12.65 -9.54 -4.65
CA MET A 327 13.75 -10.33 -5.20
C MET A 327 13.28 -11.27 -6.32
N PHE A 328 12.09 -11.88 -6.21
CA PHE A 328 11.49 -12.68 -7.29
C PHE A 328 11.18 -11.83 -8.52
N ALA A 329 10.60 -10.63 -8.32
CA ALA A 329 10.35 -9.72 -9.43
C ALA A 329 11.65 -9.30 -10.13
N MET A 330 12.72 -9.01 -9.37
CA MET A 330 14.04 -8.74 -9.95
C MET A 330 14.59 -9.91 -10.75
N HIS A 331 14.52 -11.12 -10.19
CA HIS A 331 15.03 -12.32 -10.83
C HIS A 331 14.29 -12.66 -12.12
N ASP A 332 12.96 -12.74 -12.06
CA ASP A 332 12.12 -13.26 -13.16
C ASP A 332 11.93 -12.25 -14.29
N LEU A 333 11.95 -10.95 -13.97
CA LEU A 333 11.75 -9.88 -14.95
C LEU A 333 13.06 -9.20 -15.37
N GLY A 334 14.17 -9.50 -14.72
CA GLY A 334 15.45 -8.84 -14.97
C GLY A 334 15.46 -7.37 -14.56
N ILE A 335 14.71 -6.99 -13.51
CA ILE A 335 14.68 -5.61 -13.00
C ILE A 335 16.00 -5.32 -12.28
N PRO A 336 16.78 -4.30 -12.70
CA PRO A 336 18.00 -3.92 -12.01
C PRO A 336 17.72 -3.42 -10.58
N ARG A 337 18.58 -3.78 -9.62
CA ARG A 337 18.40 -3.42 -8.21
C ARG A 337 18.34 -1.91 -7.97
N GLU A 338 19.04 -1.13 -8.77
CA GLU A 338 19.06 0.33 -8.69
C GLU A 338 17.76 1.00 -9.17
N LYS A 339 16.87 0.26 -9.84
CA LYS A 339 15.60 0.77 -10.32
C LYS A 339 14.41 0.43 -9.41
N ILE A 340 14.56 -0.50 -8.46
CA ILE A 340 13.48 -0.99 -7.63
C ILE A 340 13.58 -0.46 -6.20
N ASN A 341 12.46 0.08 -5.67
CA ASN A 341 12.31 0.55 -4.29
C ASN A 341 13.47 1.46 -3.88
N VAL A 342 13.70 2.49 -4.69
CA VAL A 342 14.90 3.38 -4.57
C VAL A 342 14.94 4.18 -3.28
N HIS A 343 13.81 4.34 -2.61
CA HIS A 343 13.70 4.98 -1.29
C HIS A 343 13.45 3.97 -0.16
N GLY A 344 13.76 2.68 -0.39
CA GLY A 344 13.39 1.59 0.51
C GLY A 344 11.94 1.16 0.33
N GLY A 345 11.58 0.01 0.85
CA GLY A 345 10.24 -0.57 0.72
C GLY A 345 9.66 -1.00 2.07
N ALA A 346 8.66 -1.87 2.03
CA ALA A 346 7.84 -2.20 3.19
C ALA A 346 8.58 -2.97 4.30
N THR A 347 9.69 -3.66 4.02
CA THR A 347 10.54 -4.26 5.06
C THR A 347 11.17 -3.19 5.96
N ALA A 348 11.41 -1.99 5.42
CA ALA A 348 11.93 -0.86 6.16
C ALA A 348 10.82 0.08 6.67
N LEU A 349 9.83 0.40 5.83
CA LEU A 349 8.81 1.42 6.09
C LEU A 349 7.56 0.86 6.78
N GLY A 350 7.21 -0.40 6.54
CA GLY A 350 5.98 -1.01 7.02
C GLY A 350 4.92 -1.28 5.94
N HIS A 351 3.91 -2.10 6.30
CA HIS A 351 2.89 -2.57 5.39
C HIS A 351 1.47 -2.49 5.99
N PRO A 352 0.89 -1.29 6.14
CA PRO A 352 -0.52 -1.16 6.47
C PRO A 352 -1.35 -1.69 5.30
N ILE A 353 -1.88 -2.93 5.44
CA ILE A 353 -2.31 -3.77 4.30
C ILE A 353 -3.31 -3.09 3.38
N GLY A 354 -4.34 -2.43 3.92
CA GLY A 354 -5.34 -1.73 3.11
C GLY A 354 -4.84 -0.45 2.42
N ALA A 355 -3.75 0.14 2.93
CA ALA A 355 -3.19 1.39 2.42
C ALA A 355 -2.06 1.19 1.42
N SER A 356 -1.33 0.09 1.51
CA SER A 356 -0.04 -0.11 0.83
C SER A 356 -0.10 0.03 -0.68
N GLY A 357 -1.19 -0.40 -1.33
CA GLY A 357 -1.32 -0.29 -2.77
C GLY A 357 -1.30 1.17 -3.26
N THR A 358 -1.96 2.08 -2.55
CA THR A 358 -1.90 3.53 -2.85
C THR A 358 -0.58 4.13 -2.37
N ARG A 359 -0.02 3.66 -1.25
CA ARG A 359 1.26 4.13 -0.72
C ARG A 359 2.38 3.96 -1.75
N ILE A 360 2.52 2.78 -2.38
CA ILE A 360 3.56 2.54 -3.38
C ILE A 360 3.37 3.39 -4.65
N ILE A 361 2.12 3.70 -5.03
CA ILE A 361 1.83 4.65 -6.12
C ILE A 361 2.32 6.05 -5.74
N THR A 362 2.01 6.50 -4.53
CA THR A 362 2.42 7.81 -4.00
C THR A 362 3.94 7.94 -3.99
N THR A 363 4.64 6.95 -3.44
CA THR A 363 6.11 6.93 -3.38
C THR A 363 6.72 6.86 -4.79
N LEU A 364 6.13 6.09 -5.72
CA LEU A 364 6.62 6.01 -7.09
C LEU A 364 6.56 7.37 -7.80
N ILE A 365 5.42 8.08 -7.70
CA ILE A 365 5.29 9.43 -8.32
C ILE A 365 6.32 10.38 -7.71
N ALA A 366 6.45 10.41 -6.38
CA ALA A 366 7.43 11.25 -5.69
C ALA A 366 8.87 10.92 -6.09
N ALA A 367 9.21 9.63 -6.19
CA ALA A 367 10.55 9.17 -6.61
C ALA A 367 10.86 9.55 -8.06
N LEU A 368 9.91 9.37 -8.98
CA LEU A 368 10.06 9.80 -10.37
C LEU A 368 10.36 11.30 -10.45
N GLN A 369 9.58 12.13 -9.76
CA GLN A 369 9.80 13.57 -9.71
C GLN A 369 11.17 13.94 -9.14
N ARG A 370 11.56 13.33 -8.02
CA ARG A 370 12.83 13.61 -7.36
C ARG A 370 14.04 13.25 -8.21
N HIS A 371 13.98 12.13 -8.90
CA HIS A 371 15.09 11.64 -9.73
C HIS A 371 15.06 12.13 -11.18
N GLY A 372 14.10 13.00 -11.56
CA GLY A 372 13.94 13.48 -12.94
C GLY A 372 13.68 12.35 -13.93
N LYS A 373 12.90 11.34 -13.49
CA LYS A 373 12.50 10.17 -14.27
C LYS A 373 11.05 10.31 -14.71
N THR A 374 10.63 9.50 -15.68
CA THR A 374 9.35 9.68 -16.34
C THR A 374 8.42 8.48 -16.16
N ARG A 375 8.91 7.25 -16.36
CA ARG A 375 8.08 6.05 -16.42
C ARG A 375 8.28 5.16 -15.21
N GLY A 376 7.20 4.78 -14.58
CA GLY A 376 7.24 3.90 -13.42
C GLY A 376 6.17 2.82 -13.43
N ILE A 377 6.45 1.72 -12.74
CA ILE A 377 5.50 0.64 -12.47
C ILE A 377 5.43 0.41 -10.97
N ALA A 378 4.22 0.41 -10.41
CA ALA A 378 3.97 -0.06 -9.05
C ALA A 378 3.20 -1.38 -9.09
N SER A 379 3.59 -2.35 -8.25
CA SER A 379 2.92 -3.66 -8.14
C SER A 379 3.01 -4.20 -6.72
N LEU A 380 2.02 -4.99 -6.34
CA LEU A 380 2.05 -5.70 -5.06
C LEU A 380 1.39 -7.06 -5.16
N CYS A 381 1.92 -7.99 -4.35
CA CYS A 381 1.30 -9.29 -4.12
C CYS A 381 0.10 -9.15 -3.19
N ILE A 382 -0.82 -10.09 -3.29
CA ILE A 382 -2.08 -10.10 -2.55
C ILE A 382 -2.30 -11.53 -2.03
N GLY A 383 -2.55 -11.67 -0.74
CA GLY A 383 -2.95 -12.95 -0.15
C GLY A 383 -4.13 -13.56 -0.92
N GLY A 384 -4.10 -14.88 -1.15
CA GLY A 384 -5.05 -15.58 -2.00
C GLY A 384 -4.57 -15.76 -3.45
N GLY A 385 -3.29 -15.46 -3.75
CA GLY A 385 -2.68 -15.77 -5.05
C GLY A 385 -2.83 -14.68 -6.11
N GLU A 386 -3.09 -13.43 -5.72
CA GLU A 386 -3.30 -12.35 -6.67
C GLU A 386 -2.17 -11.29 -6.65
N ALA A 387 -2.18 -10.43 -7.65
CA ALA A 387 -1.42 -9.19 -7.71
C ALA A 387 -2.13 -8.15 -8.56
N THR A 388 -1.86 -6.87 -8.28
CA THR A 388 -2.22 -5.74 -9.13
C THR A 388 -0.98 -4.96 -9.53
N ALA A 389 -1.02 -4.29 -10.68
CA ALA A 389 0.03 -3.40 -11.13
C ALA A 389 -0.54 -2.20 -11.89
N VAL A 390 0.13 -1.05 -11.77
CA VAL A 390 -0.17 0.18 -12.50
C VAL A 390 1.08 0.73 -13.18
N ALA A 391 0.92 1.24 -14.40
CA ALA A 391 1.94 1.96 -15.15
C ALA A 391 1.64 3.46 -15.11
N ILE A 392 2.62 4.24 -14.74
CA ILE A 392 2.52 5.69 -14.52
C ILE A 392 3.56 6.39 -15.38
N GLU A 393 3.20 7.54 -15.93
CA GLU A 393 4.13 8.42 -16.62
C GLU A 393 3.94 9.86 -16.12
N LEU A 394 5.03 10.54 -15.70
CA LEU A 394 4.97 11.96 -15.33
C LEU A 394 4.60 12.83 -16.53
N VAL A 395 3.94 13.95 -16.28
CA VAL A 395 3.49 14.92 -17.28
C VAL A 395 4.12 16.29 -17.07
#